data_a57d354a6da9aa0c719070498d8b12da
#
_entry.id   a57d354a6da9aa0c719070498d8b12da
#
_cell.length_a   1.000
_cell.length_b   1.000
_cell.length_c   1.000
_cell.angle_alpha   90.00
_cell.angle_beta   90.00
_cell.angle_gamma   90.00
#
_symmetry.space_group_name_H-M   'P 1'
#
loop_
_entity.id
_entity.type
_entity.pdbx_description
1 polymer ?
#
loop_
_entity_poly.entity_id
_entity_poly.type
_entity_poly.pdbx_seq_one_letter_code
_entity_poly.pdbx_strand_id
1 'polypeptide(L)'
;MARIIAVANQKGGVGKTTTAVNLAACLAASEQSTLLVDCDSQANATAAIGFAKDPARRTLYQSLILNEPFDKIVQKSQVDGLDVVPADKNLAGAAVELVMAENREYKLQAVLNEIRDRYKFIVLDCPPALDLLTLNALVSASAVLVPIQCEYLALEGVSELLDTLMRIRRTLNPSLEIEGILLTMYDERTTLSRQVATDLRSFFGTQVFQSVIPRNVRLAEAPSFGKPIIFYDIHSKGAEGYTQLAQEVIANDEKRTGKRARSADSGA
;
A
#
# COMPACT_ATOMS: atom_id res chain seq x y z
N MET A 1 -13.50 0.32 12.34
CA MET A 1 -13.19 0.90 10.99
C MET A 1 -11.84 0.39 10.53
N ALA A 2 -11.72 -0.04 9.26
CA ALA A 2 -10.46 -0.51 8.69
C ALA A 2 -9.35 0.54 8.74
N ARG A 3 -8.11 0.10 8.93
CA ARG A 3 -6.91 0.91 8.65
C ARG A 3 -6.63 0.83 7.14
N ILE A 4 -6.79 1.95 6.44
CA ILE A 4 -6.53 2.03 4.99
C ILE A 4 -5.13 2.60 4.79
N ILE A 5 -4.24 1.81 4.19
CA ILE A 5 -2.82 2.13 4.00
C ILE A 5 -2.53 2.23 2.50
N ALA A 6 -2.22 3.42 2.00
CA ALA A 6 -1.71 3.58 0.65
C ALA A 6 -0.20 3.33 0.61
N VAL A 7 0.25 2.45 -0.27
CA VAL A 7 1.69 2.22 -0.52
C VAL A 7 2.09 3.09 -1.70
N ALA A 8 2.71 4.23 -1.43
CA ALA A 8 2.94 5.26 -2.43
C ALA A 8 4.37 5.80 -2.43
N ASN A 9 4.89 6.06 -3.63
CA ASN A 9 6.11 6.81 -3.90
C ASN A 9 6.10 7.22 -5.38
N GLN A 10 6.56 8.43 -5.69
CA GLN A 10 6.64 8.95 -7.07
C GLN A 10 7.73 8.24 -7.89
N LYS A 11 8.77 7.73 -7.24
CA LYS A 11 9.86 7.02 -7.90
C LYS A 11 9.41 5.63 -8.32
N GLY A 12 9.64 5.28 -9.60
CA GLY A 12 9.43 3.91 -10.11
C GLY A 12 10.47 2.94 -9.53
N GLY A 13 10.09 1.65 -9.43
CA GLY A 13 11.03 0.59 -9.05
C GLY A 13 11.44 0.53 -7.58
N VAL A 14 10.88 1.33 -6.69
CA VAL A 14 11.22 1.32 -5.24
C VAL A 14 10.56 0.19 -4.44
N GLY A 15 9.81 -0.69 -5.09
CA GLY A 15 9.16 -1.84 -4.45
C GLY A 15 7.76 -1.56 -3.90
N LYS A 16 6.99 -0.60 -4.45
CA LYS A 16 5.59 -0.32 -4.04
C LYS A 16 4.72 -1.57 -4.10
N THR A 17 4.54 -2.11 -5.30
CA THR A 17 3.73 -3.31 -5.54
C THR A 17 4.21 -4.51 -4.74
N THR A 18 5.54 -4.73 -4.69
CA THR A 18 6.13 -5.80 -3.88
C THR A 18 5.76 -5.62 -2.40
N THR A 19 5.79 -4.37 -1.90
CA THR A 19 5.42 -4.07 -0.51
C THR A 19 3.92 -4.24 -0.29
N ALA A 20 3.06 -3.72 -1.18
CA ALA A 20 1.61 -3.82 -1.04
C ALA A 20 1.16 -5.29 -0.99
N VAL A 21 1.62 -6.11 -1.93
CA VAL A 21 1.27 -7.55 -2.02
C VAL A 21 1.76 -8.32 -0.79
N ASN A 22 3.04 -8.15 -0.43
CA ASN A 22 3.62 -8.95 0.65
C ASN A 22 3.17 -8.49 2.03
N LEU A 23 2.98 -7.18 2.24
CA LEU A 23 2.38 -6.67 3.47
C LEU A 23 0.95 -7.19 3.63
N ALA A 24 0.10 -7.09 2.60
CA ALA A 24 -1.27 -7.58 2.66
C ALA A 24 -1.33 -9.08 2.96
N ALA A 25 -0.46 -9.87 2.33
CA ALA A 25 -0.37 -11.32 2.58
C ALA A 25 0.11 -11.64 4.00
N CYS A 26 1.11 -10.92 4.52
CA CYS A 26 1.61 -11.11 5.88
C CYS A 26 0.59 -10.67 6.95
N LEU A 27 -0.17 -9.58 6.70
CA LEU A 27 -1.27 -9.17 7.57
C LEU A 27 -2.35 -10.25 7.64
N ALA A 28 -2.78 -10.78 6.48
CA ALA A 28 -3.75 -11.88 6.43
C ALA A 28 -3.25 -13.15 7.13
N ALA A 29 -1.99 -13.54 6.90
CA ALA A 29 -1.35 -14.66 7.60
C ALA A 29 -1.23 -14.46 9.11
N SER A 30 -1.29 -13.19 9.58
CA SER A 30 -1.37 -12.81 11.00
C SER A 30 -2.82 -12.67 11.48
N GLU A 31 -3.76 -13.36 10.84
CA GLU A 31 -5.20 -13.40 11.18
C GLU A 31 -5.89 -12.02 11.14
N GLN A 32 -5.32 -11.06 10.41
CA GLN A 32 -5.96 -9.77 10.18
C GLN A 32 -6.73 -9.81 8.86
N SER A 33 -8.07 -9.68 8.91
CA SER A 33 -8.88 -9.60 7.68
C SER A 33 -8.38 -8.45 6.80
N THR A 34 -7.90 -8.76 5.61
CA THR A 34 -7.19 -7.79 4.76
C THR A 34 -7.78 -7.75 3.35
N LEU A 35 -7.87 -6.54 2.80
CA LEU A 35 -8.18 -6.29 1.39
C LEU A 35 -6.96 -5.65 0.71
N LEU A 36 -6.53 -6.20 -0.41
CA LEU A 36 -5.57 -5.59 -1.33
C LEU A 36 -6.33 -4.95 -2.50
N VAL A 37 -6.12 -3.68 -2.76
CA VAL A 37 -6.69 -2.98 -3.90
C VAL A 37 -5.57 -2.56 -4.83
N ASP A 38 -5.58 -3.08 -6.05
CA ASP A 38 -4.63 -2.70 -7.10
C ASP A 38 -5.15 -1.42 -7.80
N CYS A 39 -4.46 -0.30 -7.60
CA CYS A 39 -4.78 0.99 -8.20
C CYS A 39 -3.90 1.33 -9.42
N ASP A 40 -3.07 0.40 -9.88
CA ASP A 40 -2.19 0.58 -11.04
C ASP A 40 -2.75 -0.13 -12.28
N SER A 41 -2.91 0.60 -13.38
CA SER A 41 -3.35 0.05 -14.67
C SER A 41 -2.43 -1.03 -15.25
N GLN A 42 -1.20 -1.12 -14.76
CA GLN A 42 -0.27 -2.21 -15.10
C GLN A 42 -0.70 -3.55 -14.47
N ALA A 43 -1.58 -3.53 -13.45
CA ALA A 43 -2.12 -4.71 -12.77
C ALA A 43 -1.03 -5.66 -12.22
N ASN A 44 0.07 -5.08 -11.73
CA ASN A 44 1.20 -5.85 -11.23
C ASN A 44 0.88 -6.53 -9.89
N ALA A 45 0.12 -5.88 -8.99
CA ALA A 45 -0.33 -6.49 -7.74
C ALA A 45 -1.31 -7.63 -8.01
N THR A 46 -2.24 -7.42 -8.97
CA THR A 46 -3.18 -8.42 -9.45
C THR A 46 -2.47 -9.69 -9.94
N ALA A 47 -1.46 -9.53 -10.79
CA ALA A 47 -0.67 -10.65 -11.30
C ALA A 47 0.17 -11.33 -10.20
N ALA A 48 0.79 -10.54 -9.32
CA ALA A 48 1.67 -11.04 -8.26
C ALA A 48 0.94 -11.86 -7.20
N ILE A 49 -0.38 -11.68 -7.04
CA ILE A 49 -1.22 -12.48 -6.14
C ILE A 49 -1.88 -13.68 -6.82
N GLY A 50 -1.55 -13.95 -8.10
CA GLY A 50 -1.96 -15.15 -8.82
C GLY A 50 -3.17 -15.00 -9.73
N PHE A 51 -3.68 -13.80 -9.95
CA PHE A 51 -4.76 -13.58 -10.91
C PHE A 51 -4.20 -13.49 -12.34
N ALA A 52 -4.39 -14.55 -13.14
CA ALA A 52 -4.06 -14.54 -14.56
C ALA A 52 -4.86 -13.48 -15.31
N LYS A 53 -4.38 -13.03 -16.48
CA LYS A 53 -5.11 -12.10 -17.33
C LYS A 53 -6.44 -12.71 -17.77
N ASP A 54 -7.54 -12.02 -17.51
CA ASP A 54 -8.90 -12.43 -17.85
C ASP A 54 -9.72 -11.19 -18.24
N PRO A 55 -10.06 -11.02 -19.53
CA PRO A 55 -10.85 -9.87 -20.01
C PRO A 55 -12.26 -9.79 -19.44
N ALA A 56 -12.81 -10.91 -18.95
CA ALA A 56 -14.14 -10.96 -18.33
C ALA A 56 -14.13 -10.61 -16.84
N ARG A 57 -12.93 -10.49 -16.25
CA ARG A 57 -12.79 -10.16 -14.83
C ARG A 57 -13.27 -8.76 -14.54
N ARG A 58 -14.08 -8.64 -13.49
CA ARG A 58 -14.43 -7.35 -12.91
C ARG A 58 -13.23 -6.80 -12.13
N THR A 59 -12.95 -5.52 -12.35
CA THR A 59 -11.77 -4.83 -11.80
C THR A 59 -12.18 -3.52 -11.15
N LEU A 60 -11.25 -2.80 -10.56
CA LEU A 60 -11.49 -1.50 -9.96
C LEU A 60 -12.14 -0.50 -10.95
N TYR A 61 -11.85 -0.63 -12.25
CA TYR A 61 -12.42 0.21 -13.30
C TYR A 61 -13.95 0.19 -13.30
N GLN A 62 -14.56 -1.01 -13.19
CA GLN A 62 -16.03 -1.15 -13.21
C GLN A 62 -16.71 -0.38 -12.07
N SER A 63 -16.10 -0.38 -10.89
CA SER A 63 -16.68 0.34 -9.76
C SER A 63 -16.47 1.85 -9.86
N LEU A 64 -15.27 2.30 -10.26
CA LEU A 64 -14.96 3.73 -10.34
C LEU A 64 -15.71 4.45 -11.46
N ILE A 65 -15.91 3.80 -12.62
CA ILE A 65 -16.43 4.40 -13.84
C ILE A 65 -17.86 3.94 -14.15
N LEU A 66 -18.12 2.63 -14.03
CA LEU A 66 -19.41 2.06 -14.38
C LEU A 66 -20.37 1.97 -13.18
N ASN A 67 -19.94 2.44 -12.01
CA ASN A 67 -20.71 2.42 -10.75
C ASN A 67 -21.21 1.02 -10.37
N GLU A 68 -20.46 -0.04 -10.72
CA GLU A 68 -20.77 -1.37 -10.20
C GLU A 68 -20.55 -1.41 -8.68
N PRO A 69 -21.43 -2.08 -7.92
CA PRO A 69 -21.26 -2.26 -6.49
C PRO A 69 -19.90 -2.86 -6.15
N PHE A 70 -19.19 -2.27 -5.19
CA PHE A 70 -17.80 -2.61 -4.91
C PHE A 70 -17.62 -4.07 -4.46
N ASP A 71 -18.59 -4.63 -3.72
CA ASP A 71 -18.55 -6.02 -3.30
C ASP A 71 -18.61 -7.03 -4.46
N LYS A 72 -19.11 -6.64 -5.63
CA LYS A 72 -19.13 -7.51 -6.83
C LYS A 72 -17.79 -7.62 -7.52
N ILE A 73 -16.86 -6.69 -7.26
CA ILE A 73 -15.52 -6.71 -7.83
C ILE A 73 -14.47 -7.29 -6.88
N VAL A 74 -14.81 -7.45 -5.58
CA VAL A 74 -13.94 -8.11 -4.61
C VAL A 74 -13.86 -9.60 -4.92
N GLN A 75 -12.65 -10.13 -4.96
CA GLN A 75 -12.36 -11.53 -5.25
C GLN A 75 -11.53 -12.15 -4.12
N LYS A 76 -11.80 -13.44 -3.85
CA LYS A 76 -10.99 -14.22 -2.92
C LYS A 76 -9.64 -14.55 -3.53
N SER A 77 -8.55 -14.34 -2.79
CA SER A 77 -7.23 -14.79 -3.20
C SER A 77 -6.98 -16.24 -2.78
N GLN A 78 -5.82 -16.78 -3.13
CA GLN A 78 -5.34 -18.08 -2.65
C GLN A 78 -4.83 -18.01 -1.19
N VAL A 79 -4.76 -16.82 -0.61
CA VAL A 79 -4.29 -16.58 0.76
C VAL A 79 -5.50 -16.41 1.66
N ASP A 80 -5.64 -17.27 2.66
CA ASP A 80 -6.73 -17.17 3.63
C ASP A 80 -6.71 -15.82 4.35
N GLY A 81 -7.87 -15.19 4.47
CA GLY A 81 -8.00 -13.87 5.09
C GLY A 81 -7.63 -12.69 4.20
N LEU A 82 -7.19 -12.93 2.94
CA LEU A 82 -6.86 -11.89 1.98
C LEU A 82 -7.84 -11.89 0.80
N ASP A 83 -8.58 -10.80 0.68
CA ASP A 83 -9.38 -10.49 -0.50
C ASP A 83 -8.65 -9.49 -1.40
N VAL A 84 -9.01 -9.45 -2.68
CA VAL A 84 -8.36 -8.61 -3.68
C VAL A 84 -9.40 -7.89 -4.54
N VAL A 85 -9.18 -6.60 -4.78
CA VAL A 85 -9.79 -5.86 -5.88
C VAL A 85 -8.75 -5.74 -6.98
N PRO A 86 -8.93 -6.47 -8.09
CA PRO A 86 -7.94 -6.47 -9.16
C PRO A 86 -8.02 -5.22 -10.03
N ALA A 87 -6.92 -4.92 -10.71
CA ALA A 87 -6.84 -3.92 -11.78
C ALA A 87 -6.71 -4.58 -13.15
N ASP A 88 -6.88 -3.75 -14.18
CA ASP A 88 -6.54 -4.09 -15.56
C ASP A 88 -6.16 -2.82 -16.35
N LYS A 89 -5.79 -3.00 -17.63
CA LYS A 89 -5.40 -1.90 -18.51
C LYS A 89 -6.48 -0.80 -18.69
N ASN A 90 -7.76 -1.13 -18.48
CA ASN A 90 -8.85 -0.16 -18.61
C ASN A 90 -8.75 0.94 -17.54
N LEU A 91 -8.09 0.63 -16.41
CA LEU A 91 -7.87 1.60 -15.33
C LEU A 91 -7.05 2.82 -15.80
N ALA A 92 -6.24 2.68 -16.86
CA ALA A 92 -5.57 3.84 -17.48
C ALA A 92 -6.58 4.84 -18.07
N GLY A 93 -7.70 4.35 -18.63
CA GLY A 93 -8.81 5.17 -19.09
C GLY A 93 -9.53 5.89 -17.94
N ALA A 94 -9.66 5.23 -16.79
CA ALA A 94 -10.32 5.82 -15.63
C ALA A 94 -9.70 7.15 -15.20
N ALA A 95 -8.37 7.30 -15.27
CA ALA A 95 -7.69 8.55 -14.92
C ALA A 95 -8.16 9.72 -15.83
N VAL A 96 -8.48 9.45 -17.09
CA VAL A 96 -8.98 10.44 -18.06
C VAL A 96 -10.48 10.68 -17.88
N GLU A 97 -11.26 9.63 -17.72
CA GLU A 97 -12.72 9.69 -17.58
C GLU A 97 -13.14 10.39 -16.29
N LEU A 98 -12.43 10.15 -15.20
CA LEU A 98 -12.68 10.81 -13.91
C LEU A 98 -12.44 12.33 -13.94
N VAL A 99 -11.66 12.86 -14.91
CA VAL A 99 -11.38 14.31 -14.96
C VAL A 99 -12.66 15.15 -15.00
N MET A 100 -13.70 14.65 -15.68
CA MET A 100 -14.98 15.35 -15.83
C MET A 100 -16.01 14.94 -14.75
N ALA A 101 -15.66 14.02 -13.86
CA ALA A 101 -16.59 13.54 -12.83
C ALA A 101 -16.67 14.51 -11.65
N GLU A 102 -17.87 14.69 -11.10
CA GLU A 102 -18.05 15.39 -9.82
C GLU A 102 -17.39 14.61 -8.69
N ASN A 103 -16.77 15.32 -7.74
CA ASN A 103 -16.04 14.74 -6.59
C ASN A 103 -15.02 13.67 -7.03
N ARG A 104 -14.36 13.90 -8.14
CA ARG A 104 -13.45 12.96 -8.80
C ARG A 104 -12.31 12.46 -7.90
N GLU A 105 -11.89 13.27 -6.93
CA GLU A 105 -10.84 12.91 -5.97
C GLU A 105 -11.33 11.94 -4.88
N TYR A 106 -12.65 11.79 -4.69
CA TYR A 106 -13.29 11.03 -3.63
C TYR A 106 -13.98 9.74 -4.10
N LYS A 107 -13.84 9.37 -5.38
CA LYS A 107 -14.54 8.22 -5.95
C LYS A 107 -14.14 6.91 -5.28
N LEU A 108 -12.85 6.67 -5.07
CA LEU A 108 -12.38 5.48 -4.39
C LEU A 108 -12.80 5.47 -2.90
N GLN A 109 -12.79 6.62 -2.24
CA GLN A 109 -13.24 6.72 -0.85
C GLN A 109 -14.71 6.34 -0.73
N ALA A 110 -15.57 6.80 -1.65
CA ALA A 110 -17.00 6.50 -1.64
C ALA A 110 -17.24 4.99 -1.71
N VAL A 111 -16.60 4.30 -2.66
CA VAL A 111 -16.79 2.86 -2.84
C VAL A 111 -16.14 2.02 -1.73
N LEU A 112 -15.01 2.44 -1.18
CA LEU A 112 -14.39 1.76 -0.04
C LEU A 112 -15.24 1.85 1.23
N ASN A 113 -15.97 2.96 1.42
CA ASN A 113 -16.87 3.13 2.57
C ASN A 113 -17.97 2.06 2.64
N GLU A 114 -18.36 1.47 1.51
CA GLU A 114 -19.38 0.41 1.46
C GLU A 114 -18.94 -0.91 2.12
N ILE A 115 -17.62 -1.17 2.15
CA ILE A 115 -17.09 -2.47 2.55
C ILE A 115 -16.06 -2.42 3.68
N ARG A 116 -15.56 -1.22 4.03
CA ARG A 116 -14.42 -1.06 4.95
C ARG A 116 -14.61 -1.73 6.31
N ASP A 117 -15.83 -1.90 6.78
CA ASP A 117 -16.10 -2.51 8.09
C ASP A 117 -15.96 -4.06 8.07
N ARG A 118 -15.78 -4.65 6.88
CA ARG A 118 -15.50 -6.09 6.72
C ARG A 118 -14.02 -6.44 6.95
N TYR A 119 -13.14 -5.44 6.90
CA TYR A 119 -11.70 -5.64 6.95
C TYR A 119 -11.07 -4.91 8.14
N LYS A 120 -9.99 -5.48 8.65
CA LYS A 120 -9.13 -4.82 9.62
C LYS A 120 -8.13 -3.90 8.91
N PHE A 121 -7.57 -4.35 7.79
CA PHE A 121 -6.66 -3.58 6.96
C PHE A 121 -7.11 -3.54 5.50
N ILE A 122 -6.93 -2.39 4.85
CA ILE A 122 -7.05 -2.23 3.40
C ILE A 122 -5.74 -1.66 2.90
N VAL A 123 -5.06 -2.36 2.00
CA VAL A 123 -3.78 -1.96 1.41
C VAL A 123 -4.02 -1.54 -0.03
N LEU A 124 -3.65 -0.30 -0.38
CA LEU A 124 -3.80 0.25 -1.72
C LEU A 124 -2.43 0.26 -2.40
N ASP A 125 -2.28 -0.48 -3.52
CA ASP A 125 -1.06 -0.42 -4.35
C ASP A 125 -1.18 0.75 -5.32
N CYS A 126 -0.35 1.78 -5.17
CA CYS A 126 -0.41 2.99 -5.96
C CYS A 126 0.56 2.95 -7.15
N PRO A 127 0.15 3.48 -8.34
CA PRO A 127 1.06 3.68 -9.46
C PRO A 127 2.19 4.66 -9.11
N PRO A 128 3.28 4.71 -9.93
CA PRO A 128 4.39 5.64 -9.67
C PRO A 128 4.06 7.10 -9.99
N ALA A 129 2.98 7.36 -10.76
CA ALA A 129 2.57 8.72 -11.10
C ALA A 129 1.69 9.32 -10.01
N LEU A 130 1.79 10.64 -9.80
CA LEU A 130 0.85 11.42 -8.98
C LEU A 130 -0.34 11.85 -9.87
N ASP A 131 -1.02 10.89 -10.44
CA ASP A 131 -2.24 11.10 -11.23
C ASP A 131 -3.51 11.08 -10.35
N LEU A 132 -4.66 11.15 -10.98
CA LEU A 132 -5.95 11.15 -10.30
C LEU A 132 -6.25 9.84 -9.55
N LEU A 133 -5.70 8.70 -10.01
CA LEU A 133 -5.85 7.41 -9.32
C LEU A 133 -5.03 7.39 -8.01
N THR A 134 -3.78 7.84 -8.06
CA THR A 134 -2.96 7.99 -6.85
C THR A 134 -3.59 8.99 -5.89
N LEU A 135 -4.15 10.09 -6.41
CA LEU A 135 -4.85 11.07 -5.57
C LEU A 135 -6.07 10.44 -4.89
N ASN A 136 -6.88 9.66 -5.61
CA ASN A 136 -7.99 8.90 -5.03
C ASN A 136 -7.53 7.93 -3.93
N ALA A 137 -6.43 7.21 -4.14
CA ALA A 137 -5.87 6.33 -3.13
C ALA A 137 -5.45 7.10 -1.86
N LEU A 138 -4.75 8.23 -2.01
CA LEU A 138 -4.29 9.07 -0.89
C LEU A 138 -5.45 9.77 -0.17
N VAL A 139 -6.50 10.16 -0.88
CA VAL A 139 -7.72 10.73 -0.28
C VAL A 139 -8.50 9.69 0.52
N SER A 140 -8.52 8.45 0.05
CA SER A 140 -9.20 7.34 0.73
C SER A 140 -8.42 6.80 1.93
N ALA A 141 -7.11 6.98 1.94
CA ALA A 141 -6.22 6.38 2.93
C ALA A 141 -6.32 7.07 4.30
N SER A 142 -6.19 6.29 5.36
CA SER A 142 -5.92 6.80 6.70
C SER A 142 -4.42 7.04 6.93
N ALA A 143 -3.57 6.32 6.20
CA ALA A 143 -2.12 6.50 6.29
C ALA A 143 -1.39 6.12 4.98
N VAL A 144 -0.17 6.62 4.84
CA VAL A 144 0.73 6.32 3.72
C VAL A 144 1.95 5.57 4.23
N LEU A 145 2.23 4.41 3.66
CA LEU A 145 3.50 3.71 3.78
C LEU A 145 4.37 4.08 2.58
N VAL A 146 5.58 4.55 2.85
CA VAL A 146 6.50 5.06 1.83
C VAL A 146 7.69 4.13 1.67
N PRO A 147 7.70 3.23 0.67
CA PRO A 147 8.87 2.42 0.37
C PRO A 147 9.94 3.27 -0.32
N ILE A 148 11.18 3.16 0.16
CA ILE A 148 12.32 3.94 -0.31
C ILE A 148 13.49 2.99 -0.57
N GLN A 149 14.00 3.02 -1.79
CA GLN A 149 15.23 2.31 -2.11
C GLN A 149 16.44 3.07 -1.54
N CYS A 150 17.35 2.33 -0.88
CA CYS A 150 18.55 2.91 -0.26
C CYS A 150 19.59 3.31 -1.32
N GLU A 151 19.33 4.40 -2.05
CA GLU A 151 20.15 4.98 -3.12
C GLU A 151 20.43 6.48 -2.88
N TYR A 152 21.38 7.06 -3.62
CA TYR A 152 21.90 8.43 -3.41
C TYR A 152 20.81 9.51 -3.35
N LEU A 153 19.77 9.44 -4.18
CA LEU A 153 18.69 10.45 -4.22
C LEU A 153 17.49 10.11 -3.30
N ALA A 154 17.67 9.23 -2.32
CA ALA A 154 16.58 8.80 -1.45
C ALA A 154 15.98 9.95 -0.62
N LEU A 155 16.81 10.78 -0.02
CA LEU A 155 16.37 11.90 0.83
C LEU A 155 15.61 12.98 0.04
N GLU A 156 16.09 13.34 -1.15
CA GLU A 156 15.44 14.33 -2.02
C GLU A 156 14.04 13.85 -2.44
N GLY A 157 13.95 12.62 -2.94
CA GLY A 157 12.65 12.04 -3.35
C GLY A 157 11.65 11.90 -2.21
N VAL A 158 12.11 11.67 -0.97
CA VAL A 158 11.22 11.66 0.21
C VAL A 158 10.70 13.05 0.50
N SER A 159 11.54 14.07 0.46
CA SER A 159 11.15 15.46 0.76
C SER A 159 10.06 15.94 -0.20
N GLU A 160 10.21 15.70 -1.51
CA GLU A 160 9.19 16.04 -2.52
C GLU A 160 7.85 15.31 -2.28
N LEU A 161 7.92 14.02 -1.93
CA LEU A 161 6.72 13.27 -1.60
C LEU A 161 6.03 13.81 -0.35
N LEU A 162 6.78 14.14 0.70
CA LEU A 162 6.22 14.71 1.93
C LEU A 162 5.55 16.06 1.70
N ASP A 163 6.11 16.92 0.85
CA ASP A 163 5.48 18.17 0.46
C ASP A 163 4.15 17.94 -0.24
N THR A 164 4.09 16.94 -1.10
CA THR A 164 2.85 16.53 -1.75
C THR A 164 1.82 16.01 -0.75
N LEU A 165 2.22 15.13 0.17
CA LEU A 165 1.34 14.60 1.22
C LEU A 165 0.83 15.73 2.13
N MET A 166 1.66 16.71 2.46
CA MET A 166 1.24 17.89 3.22
C MET A 166 0.18 18.72 2.47
N ARG A 167 0.30 18.89 1.16
CA ARG A 167 -0.73 19.56 0.35
C ARG A 167 -2.05 18.79 0.37
N ILE A 168 -2.02 17.48 0.14
CA ILE A 168 -3.21 16.62 0.20
C ILE A 168 -3.88 16.70 1.58
N ARG A 169 -3.08 16.64 2.65
CA ARG A 169 -3.57 16.75 4.02
C ARG A 169 -4.27 18.08 4.30
N ARG A 170 -3.76 19.18 3.74
CA ARG A 170 -4.36 20.52 3.93
C ARG A 170 -5.65 20.72 3.17
N THR A 171 -5.84 20.06 2.03
CA THR A 171 -6.93 20.39 1.09
C THR A 171 -7.97 19.29 0.94
N LEU A 172 -7.57 18.02 0.96
CA LEU A 172 -8.44 16.90 0.57
C LEU A 172 -8.63 15.85 1.66
N ASN A 173 -7.59 15.54 2.45
CA ASN A 173 -7.66 14.52 3.50
C ASN A 173 -6.92 14.96 4.77
N PRO A 174 -7.55 15.77 5.65
CA PRO A 174 -6.91 16.25 6.88
C PRO A 174 -6.46 15.15 7.85
N SER A 175 -7.04 13.95 7.75
CA SER A 175 -6.74 12.80 8.60
C SER A 175 -5.60 11.93 8.10
N LEU A 176 -5.03 12.24 6.92
CA LEU A 176 -3.95 11.45 6.34
C LEU A 176 -2.70 11.51 7.23
N GLU A 177 -2.21 10.35 7.66
CA GLU A 177 -1.00 10.20 8.45
C GLU A 177 0.12 9.55 7.62
N ILE A 178 1.35 9.60 8.11
CA ILE A 178 2.43 8.75 7.62
C ILE A 178 2.43 7.48 8.46
N GLU A 179 2.23 6.31 7.82
CA GLU A 179 2.35 5.01 8.49
C GLU A 179 3.80 4.73 8.85
N GLY A 180 4.66 4.98 7.90
CA GLY A 180 6.10 4.89 8.07
C GLY A 180 6.85 4.88 6.74
N ILE A 181 8.16 5.08 6.84
CA ILE A 181 9.13 4.99 5.75
C ILE A 181 9.77 3.61 5.81
N LEU A 182 9.65 2.84 4.73
CA LEU A 182 10.21 1.49 4.63
C LEU A 182 11.47 1.49 3.75
N LEU A 183 12.58 1.08 4.32
CA LEU A 183 13.83 0.89 3.57
C LEU A 183 13.73 -0.38 2.73
N THR A 184 13.83 -0.25 1.41
CA THR A 184 13.75 -1.39 0.46
C THR A 184 15.07 -1.58 -0.28
N MET A 185 15.27 -2.80 -0.79
CA MET A 185 16.48 -3.20 -1.52
C MET A 185 17.76 -2.88 -0.74
N TYR A 186 17.65 -2.92 0.59
CA TYR A 186 18.77 -2.65 1.48
C TYR A 186 19.86 -3.71 1.31
N ASP A 187 21.11 -3.25 1.16
CA ASP A 187 22.29 -4.12 1.12
C ASP A 187 23.31 -3.62 2.15
N GLU A 188 23.39 -4.31 3.29
CA GLU A 188 24.28 -3.97 4.38
C GLU A 188 25.79 -4.01 4.01
N ARG A 189 26.14 -4.71 2.93
CA ARG A 189 27.53 -4.82 2.44
C ARG A 189 27.98 -3.51 1.79
N THR A 190 27.06 -2.67 1.31
CA THR A 190 27.39 -1.42 0.64
C THR A 190 27.40 -0.24 1.63
N THR A 191 28.45 0.57 1.55
CA THR A 191 28.56 1.78 2.37
C THR A 191 27.43 2.76 2.09
N LEU A 192 27.03 2.88 0.80
CA LEU A 192 25.94 3.76 0.39
C LEU A 192 24.61 3.41 1.08
N SER A 193 24.20 2.12 1.06
CA SER A 193 22.95 1.71 1.69
C SER A 193 22.94 2.00 3.20
N ARG A 194 24.06 1.73 3.87
CA ARG A 194 24.21 2.01 5.32
C ARG A 194 24.12 3.52 5.60
N GLN A 195 24.80 4.34 4.80
CA GLN A 195 24.76 5.79 4.96
C GLN A 195 23.35 6.33 4.76
N VAL A 196 22.69 5.99 3.66
CA VAL A 196 21.30 6.40 3.36
C VAL A 196 20.33 5.97 4.48
N ALA A 197 20.46 4.73 4.98
CA ALA A 197 19.64 4.25 6.09
C ALA A 197 19.88 5.06 7.38
N THR A 198 21.12 5.41 7.67
CA THR A 198 21.50 6.24 8.82
C THR A 198 20.93 7.64 8.68
N ASP A 199 21.08 8.26 7.51
CA ASP A 199 20.60 9.61 7.25
C ASP A 199 19.07 9.69 7.35
N LEU A 200 18.35 8.73 6.75
CA LEU A 200 16.90 8.66 6.85
C LEU A 200 16.42 8.46 8.30
N ARG A 201 17.06 7.58 9.06
CA ARG A 201 16.73 7.38 10.48
C ARG A 201 17.07 8.60 11.32
N SER A 202 18.16 9.29 11.02
CA SER A 202 18.54 10.53 11.73
C SER A 202 17.54 11.66 11.47
N PHE A 203 17.03 11.76 10.22
CA PHE A 203 16.13 12.84 9.82
C PHE A 203 14.68 12.59 10.24
N PHE A 204 14.18 11.35 10.03
CA PHE A 204 12.77 10.99 10.24
C PHE A 204 12.51 10.26 11.56
N GLY A 205 13.54 9.85 12.28
CA GLY A 205 13.43 9.23 13.60
C GLY A 205 12.51 8.01 13.60
N THR A 206 11.50 8.05 14.46
CA THR A 206 10.53 6.96 14.66
C THR A 206 9.57 6.75 13.48
N GLN A 207 9.58 7.61 12.47
CA GLN A 207 8.80 7.40 11.26
C GLN A 207 9.44 6.37 10.31
N VAL A 208 10.71 6.01 10.50
CA VAL A 208 11.35 4.94 9.73
C VAL A 208 11.10 3.62 10.43
N PHE A 209 10.53 2.65 9.70
CA PHE A 209 10.34 1.29 10.24
C PHE A 209 11.67 0.68 10.69
N GLN A 210 11.63 -0.12 11.76
CA GLN A 210 12.79 -0.90 12.16
C GLN A 210 13.08 -2.00 11.13
N SER A 211 12.03 -2.61 10.61
CA SER A 211 12.09 -3.58 9.52
C SER A 211 12.70 -2.95 8.27
N VAL A 212 13.54 -3.74 7.60
CA VAL A 212 14.10 -3.38 6.29
C VAL A 212 13.84 -4.52 5.31
N ILE A 213 13.62 -4.20 4.06
CA ILE A 213 13.48 -5.22 3.00
C ILE A 213 14.80 -5.33 2.26
N PRO A 214 15.52 -6.44 2.40
CA PRO A 214 16.81 -6.61 1.75
C PRO A 214 16.64 -6.79 0.23
N ARG A 215 17.71 -6.52 -0.52
CA ARG A 215 17.78 -6.94 -1.92
C ARG A 215 17.77 -8.47 -1.94
N ASN A 216 16.72 -9.06 -2.53
CA ASN A 216 16.49 -10.50 -2.50
C ASN A 216 15.90 -10.99 -3.83
N VAL A 217 16.57 -11.96 -4.47
CA VAL A 217 16.15 -12.52 -5.77
C VAL A 217 14.78 -13.21 -5.64
N ARG A 218 14.49 -13.87 -4.52
CA ARG A 218 13.21 -14.53 -4.29
C ARG A 218 12.02 -13.59 -4.36
N LEU A 219 12.19 -12.33 -3.92
CA LEU A 219 11.15 -11.28 -4.05
C LEU A 219 10.89 -10.88 -5.52
N ALA A 220 11.90 -11.00 -6.40
CA ALA A 220 11.73 -10.75 -7.82
C ALA A 220 11.11 -11.94 -8.56
N GLU A 221 11.38 -13.16 -8.09
CA GLU A 221 10.86 -14.42 -8.68
C GLU A 221 9.39 -14.67 -8.30
N ALA A 222 9.02 -14.46 -7.04
CA ALA A 222 7.72 -14.81 -6.48
C ALA A 222 6.51 -14.32 -7.32
N PRO A 223 6.49 -13.07 -7.87
CA PRO A 223 5.41 -12.60 -8.71
C PRO A 223 5.20 -13.42 -9.98
N SER A 224 6.27 -14.00 -10.58
CA SER A 224 6.15 -14.84 -11.76
C SER A 224 5.45 -16.18 -11.50
N PHE A 225 5.36 -16.56 -10.22
CA PHE A 225 4.60 -17.72 -9.76
C PHE A 225 3.24 -17.35 -9.20
N GLY A 226 2.86 -16.04 -9.23
CA GLY A 226 1.60 -15.55 -8.67
C GLY A 226 1.48 -15.77 -7.16
N LYS A 227 2.58 -15.74 -6.42
CA LYS A 227 2.61 -16.01 -4.99
C LYS A 227 3.31 -14.89 -4.21
N PRO A 228 2.72 -14.41 -3.10
CA PRO A 228 3.45 -13.61 -2.13
C PRO A 228 4.66 -14.38 -1.59
N ILE A 229 5.67 -13.64 -1.12
CA ILE A 229 6.95 -14.24 -0.72
C ILE A 229 6.81 -15.31 0.39
N ILE A 230 5.91 -15.13 1.35
CA ILE A 230 5.68 -16.07 2.45
C ILE A 230 5.11 -17.43 1.97
N PHE A 231 4.47 -17.46 0.78
CA PHE A 231 3.96 -18.68 0.14
C PHE A 231 4.89 -19.19 -0.97
N TYR A 232 5.86 -18.37 -1.39
CA TYR A 232 6.88 -18.78 -2.36
C TYR A 232 8.13 -19.34 -1.68
N ASP A 233 8.68 -18.61 -0.69
CA ASP A 233 9.86 -19.02 0.09
C ASP A 233 9.84 -18.37 1.47
N ILE A 234 9.21 -19.05 2.43
CA ILE A 234 9.03 -18.56 3.80
C ILE A 234 10.36 -18.37 4.55
N HIS A 235 11.42 -19.08 4.15
CA HIS A 235 12.74 -19.01 4.78
C HIS A 235 13.61 -17.90 4.17
N SER A 236 13.14 -17.21 3.15
CA SER A 236 13.88 -16.10 2.54
C SER A 236 13.96 -14.89 3.46
N LYS A 237 15.04 -14.13 3.32
CA LYS A 237 15.19 -12.84 4.01
C LYS A 237 14.10 -11.83 3.63
N GLY A 238 13.53 -11.97 2.42
CA GLY A 238 12.38 -11.18 1.99
C GLY A 238 11.11 -11.50 2.78
N ALA A 239 10.83 -12.78 3.04
CA ALA A 239 9.70 -13.20 3.86
C ALA A 239 9.85 -12.73 5.31
N GLU A 240 11.04 -12.89 5.89
CA GLU A 240 11.37 -12.39 7.22
C GLU A 240 11.08 -10.88 7.33
N GLY A 241 11.60 -10.08 6.39
CA GLY A 241 11.42 -8.62 6.40
C GLY A 241 9.96 -8.17 6.32
N TYR A 242 9.16 -8.79 5.44
CA TYR A 242 7.73 -8.45 5.34
C TYR A 242 6.90 -8.97 6.52
N THR A 243 7.27 -10.08 7.12
CA THR A 243 6.64 -10.57 8.36
C THR A 243 6.89 -9.59 9.51
N GLN A 244 8.13 -9.11 9.67
CA GLN A 244 8.47 -8.10 10.67
C GLN A 244 7.72 -6.78 10.40
N LEU A 245 7.64 -6.33 9.15
CA LEU A 245 6.89 -5.15 8.77
C LEU A 245 5.41 -5.27 9.16
N ALA A 246 4.78 -6.40 8.87
CA ALA A 246 3.38 -6.62 9.24
C ALA A 246 3.16 -6.55 10.75
N GLN A 247 4.08 -7.12 11.55
CA GLN A 247 4.04 -7.03 13.02
C GLN A 247 4.16 -5.58 13.51
N GLU A 248 5.07 -4.77 12.91
CA GLU A 248 5.18 -3.35 13.25
C GLU A 248 3.91 -2.57 12.92
N VAL A 249 3.29 -2.83 11.75
CA VAL A 249 2.04 -2.19 11.33
C VAL A 249 0.89 -2.54 12.28
N ILE A 250 0.77 -3.82 12.67
CA ILE A 250 -0.25 -4.27 13.63
C ILE A 250 -0.04 -3.57 14.98
N ALA A 251 1.18 -3.58 15.51
CA ALA A 251 1.49 -2.94 16.79
C ALA A 251 1.24 -1.42 16.77
N ASN A 252 1.49 -0.76 15.64
CA ASN A 252 1.20 0.66 15.47
C ASN A 252 -0.32 0.93 15.48
N ASP A 253 -1.12 0.09 14.81
CA ASP A 253 -2.58 0.23 14.82
C ASP A 253 -3.18 0.02 16.21
N GLU A 254 -2.71 -0.97 16.96
CA GLU A 254 -3.12 -1.24 18.34
C GLU A 254 -2.83 -0.05 19.27
N LYS A 255 -1.62 0.52 19.19
CA LYS A 255 -1.24 1.71 19.98
C LYS A 255 -2.15 2.92 19.67
N ARG A 256 -2.50 3.13 18.39
CA ARG A 256 -3.40 4.21 17.96
C ARG A 256 -4.83 4.00 18.46
N THR A 257 -5.33 2.78 18.34
CA THR A 257 -6.68 2.41 18.80
C THR A 257 -6.80 2.55 20.31
N GLY A 258 -5.81 2.10 21.07
CA GLY A 258 -5.76 2.26 22.52
C GLY A 258 -5.67 3.72 22.98
N LYS A 259 -4.95 4.59 22.24
CA LYS A 259 -4.92 6.04 22.53
C LYS A 259 -6.28 6.70 22.28
N ARG A 260 -6.98 6.34 21.19
CA ARG A 260 -8.32 6.89 20.87
C ARG A 260 -9.37 6.48 21.91
N ALA A 261 -9.34 5.25 22.40
CA ALA A 261 -10.23 4.79 23.45
C ALA A 261 -10.05 5.61 24.74
N ARG A 262 -8.79 5.82 25.18
CA ARG A 262 -8.50 6.61 26.40
C ARG A 262 -8.88 8.09 26.29
N SER A 263 -8.74 8.69 25.10
CA SER A 263 -9.15 10.10 24.90
C SER A 263 -10.65 10.27 24.84
N ALA A 264 -11.42 9.26 24.46
CA ALA A 264 -12.88 9.28 24.49
C ALA A 264 -13.41 9.19 25.94
N ASP A 265 -12.78 8.37 26.79
CA ASP A 265 -13.17 8.21 28.21
C ASP A 265 -12.79 9.42 29.08
N SER A 266 -11.79 10.21 28.68
CA SER A 266 -11.35 11.40 29.43
C SER A 266 -12.12 12.68 29.08
N GLY A 267 -13.01 12.64 28.09
CA GLY A 267 -13.83 13.77 27.61
C GLY A 267 -15.32 13.69 27.99
N ALA A 268 -15.73 12.66 28.72
CA ALA A 268 -17.06 12.47 29.26
C ALA A 268 -17.10 12.81 30.78
#